data_bbea2570b59171f9df075085df716605
#
_entry.id   bbea2570b59171f9df075085df716605
#
_cell.length_a   1.000
_cell.length_b   1.000
_cell.length_c   1.000
_cell.angle_alpha   90.00
_cell.angle_beta   90.00
_cell.angle_gamma   90.00
#
_symmetry.space_group_name_H-M   'P 1'
#
loop_
_entity.id
_entity.type
_entity.pdbx_description
1 polymer ?
#
loop_
_entity_poly.entity_id
_entity_poly.type
_entity_poly.pdbx_seq_one_letter_code
_entity_poly.pdbx_strand_id
1 'polypeptide(L)' 'MEMEFHSVSELKERLTPALKIRKKDLKNQNINLDIEEIWDYFVENYFKKTINLSLAKMVDYILNGEIDINLIKHNVIQ' A
#
# COMPACT_ATOMS: atom_id res chain seq x y z
N MET A 1 -11.58 -8.61 -16.55
CA MET A 1 -11.06 -9.63 -16.26
C MET A 1 -10.37 -9.58 -15.06
N GLU A 2 -10.11 -10.47 -14.58
CA GLU A 2 -9.59 -10.41 -13.38
C GLU A 2 -8.15 -10.26 -13.42
N MET A 3 -7.60 -10.14 -12.31
CA MET A 3 -6.21 -9.96 -12.16
C MET A 3 -5.50 -11.13 -12.71
N GLU A 4 -4.34 -10.87 -13.22
CA GLU A 4 -3.51 -11.92 -13.70
C GLU A 4 -2.67 -12.51 -12.61
N PHE A 5 -2.77 -12.02 -11.41
CA PHE A 5 -1.94 -12.50 -10.32
C PHE A 5 -2.56 -13.73 -9.68
N HIS A 6 -1.76 -14.73 -9.40
CA HIS A 6 -2.27 -15.94 -8.82
C HIS A 6 -2.61 -15.77 -7.37
N SER A 7 -2.05 -14.79 -6.71
CA SER A 7 -2.35 -14.59 -5.31
C SER A 7 -2.00 -13.18 -4.90
N VAL A 8 -2.55 -12.80 -3.75
CA VAL A 8 -2.25 -11.51 -3.18
C VAL A 8 -0.78 -11.42 -2.80
N SER A 9 -0.20 -12.55 -2.39
CA SER A 9 1.20 -12.59 -2.04
C SER A 9 2.08 -12.24 -3.22
N GLU A 10 1.75 -12.77 -4.38
CA GLU A 10 2.55 -12.49 -5.57
C GLU A 10 2.46 -11.02 -5.93
N LEU A 11 1.27 -10.46 -5.84
CA LEU A 11 1.07 -9.05 -6.13
C LEU A 11 1.86 -8.19 -5.16
N LYS A 12 1.82 -8.52 -3.89
CA LYS A 12 2.54 -7.78 -2.88
C LYS A 12 4.04 -7.82 -3.16
N GLU A 13 4.52 -8.99 -3.57
CA GLU A 13 5.93 -9.14 -3.86
C GLU A 13 6.37 -8.23 -4.99
N ARG A 14 5.55 -8.12 -6.01
CA ARG A 14 5.88 -7.25 -7.13
C ARG A 14 5.85 -5.79 -6.76
N LEU A 15 5.04 -5.43 -5.78
CA LEU A 15 4.92 -4.05 -5.35
C LEU A 15 5.85 -3.69 -4.20
N THR A 16 6.58 -4.68 -3.68
CA THR A 16 7.46 -4.43 -2.55
C THR A 16 8.47 -3.31 -2.79
N PRO A 17 9.09 -3.20 -3.97
CA PRO A 17 10.01 -2.08 -4.16
C PRO A 17 9.36 -0.73 -3.96
N ALA A 18 8.13 -0.57 -4.44
CA ALA A 18 7.41 0.68 -4.26
C ALA A 18 7.06 0.90 -2.78
N LEU A 19 6.68 -0.19 -2.11
CA LEU A 19 6.37 -0.09 -0.69
C LEU A 19 7.57 0.34 0.12
N LYS A 20 8.74 -0.15 -0.24
CA LYS A 20 9.96 0.22 0.46
C LYS A 20 10.28 1.69 0.26
N ILE A 21 10.06 2.19 -0.93
CA ILE A 21 10.29 3.61 -1.20
C ILE A 21 9.34 4.45 -0.38
N ARG A 22 8.07 4.06 -0.34
CA ARG A 22 7.09 4.83 0.44
C ARG A 22 7.40 4.77 1.92
N LYS A 23 7.82 3.60 2.40
CA LYS A 23 8.17 3.47 3.81
C LYS A 23 9.28 4.44 4.19
N LYS A 24 10.30 4.53 3.34
CA LYS A 24 11.41 5.42 3.61
C LYS A 24 10.97 6.87 3.58
N ASP A 25 10.10 7.21 2.63
CA ASP A 25 9.59 8.55 2.51
C ASP A 25 8.80 8.95 3.76
N LEU A 26 7.98 8.04 4.23
CA LEU A 26 7.19 8.31 5.44
C LEU A 26 8.08 8.45 6.65
N LYS A 27 9.13 7.65 6.72
CA LYS A 27 10.04 7.75 7.84
C LYS A 27 10.71 9.11 7.90
N ASN A 28 10.99 9.68 6.75
CA ASN A 28 11.55 11.02 6.68
C ASN A 28 10.59 12.07 7.21
N GLN A 29 9.33 11.72 7.27
CA GLN A 29 8.30 12.60 7.82
C GLN A 29 7.95 12.22 9.25
N ASN A 30 8.77 11.38 9.86
CA ASN A 30 8.56 10.92 11.23
C ASN A 30 7.35 10.00 11.36
N ILE A 31 7.03 9.30 10.30
CA ILE A 31 5.93 8.35 10.31
C ILE A 31 6.53 6.96 10.13
N ASN A 32 6.45 6.15 11.18
CA ASN A 32 7.01 4.81 11.17
C ASN A 32 5.94 3.77 10.91
N LEU A 33 5.90 3.29 9.67
CA LEU A 33 4.98 2.24 9.28
C LEU A 33 5.78 1.13 8.63
N ASP A 34 5.36 -0.10 8.89
CA ASP A 34 5.95 -1.24 8.24
C ASP A 34 5.38 -1.40 6.84
N ILE A 35 6.10 -2.13 6.01
CA ILE A 35 5.61 -2.43 4.68
C ILE A 35 4.25 -3.09 4.74
N GLU A 36 4.05 -3.97 5.73
CA GLU A 36 2.77 -4.65 5.87
C GLU A 36 1.64 -3.67 6.14
N GLU A 37 1.90 -2.69 6.98
CA GLU A 37 0.87 -1.71 7.31
C GLU A 37 0.54 -0.85 6.11
N ILE A 38 1.54 -0.46 5.34
CA ILE A 38 1.32 0.34 4.16
C ILE A 38 0.53 -0.47 3.13
N TRP A 39 0.92 -1.73 2.95
CA TRP A 39 0.24 -2.61 2.02
C TRP A 39 -1.23 -2.77 2.37
N ASP A 40 -1.50 -3.08 3.64
CA ASP A 40 -2.88 -3.28 4.08
C ASP A 40 -3.71 -2.03 3.88
N TYR A 41 -3.11 -0.88 4.14
CA TYR A 41 -3.84 0.36 3.98
C TYR A 41 -4.27 0.57 2.52
N PHE A 42 -3.35 0.34 1.59
CA PHE A 42 -3.68 0.56 0.19
C PHE A 42 -4.65 -0.49 -0.34
N VAL A 43 -4.56 -1.71 0.14
CA VAL A 43 -5.50 -2.73 -0.27
C VAL A 43 -6.90 -2.33 0.17
N GLU A 44 -7.05 -1.93 1.42
CA GLU A 44 -8.36 -1.61 1.95
C GLU A 44 -8.94 -0.32 1.41
N ASN A 45 -8.11 0.66 1.19
CA ASN A 45 -8.62 1.99 0.87
C ASN A 45 -8.50 2.40 -0.59
N TYR A 46 -7.71 1.69 -1.35
CA TYR A 46 -7.52 2.01 -2.76
C TYR A 46 -7.85 0.84 -3.66
N PHE A 47 -7.15 -0.27 -3.45
CA PHE A 47 -7.23 -1.37 -4.41
C PHE A 47 -8.59 -2.05 -4.44
N LYS A 48 -9.19 -2.22 -3.30
CA LYS A 48 -10.50 -2.85 -3.24
C LYS A 48 -11.59 -1.99 -3.85
N LYS A 49 -11.36 -0.70 -3.93
CA LYS A 49 -12.36 0.24 -4.39
C LYS A 49 -12.21 0.61 -5.85
N THR A 50 -11.19 0.08 -6.50
CA THR A 50 -10.91 0.46 -7.86
C THR A 50 -11.01 -0.74 -8.77
N ILE A 51 -11.70 -0.57 -9.89
CA ILE A 51 -11.85 -1.61 -10.87
C ILE A 51 -10.82 -1.44 -11.97
N ASN A 52 -10.37 -2.53 -12.55
CA ASN A 52 -9.42 -2.49 -13.66
C ASN A 52 -8.12 -1.80 -13.29
N LEU A 53 -7.65 -2.11 -12.11
CA LEU A 53 -6.43 -1.50 -11.62
C LEU A 53 -5.23 -2.20 -12.21
N SER A 54 -4.38 -1.45 -12.89
CA SER A 54 -3.16 -2.00 -13.47
C SER A 54 -2.03 -1.94 -12.45
N LEU A 55 -0.98 -2.69 -12.72
CA LEU A 55 0.18 -2.67 -11.84
C LEU A 55 0.78 -1.27 -11.77
N ALA A 56 0.84 -0.60 -12.91
CA ALA A 56 1.37 0.76 -12.95
C ALA A 56 0.55 1.70 -12.07
N LYS A 57 -0.76 1.54 -12.10
CA LYS A 57 -1.61 2.37 -11.25
C LYS A 57 -1.38 2.07 -9.78
N MET A 58 -1.20 0.80 -9.45
CA MET A 58 -0.94 0.42 -8.08
C MET A 58 0.35 1.05 -7.57
N VAL A 59 1.39 1.03 -8.40
CA VAL A 59 2.65 1.64 -8.04
C VAL A 59 2.45 3.13 -7.80
N ASP A 60 1.69 3.77 -8.68
CA ASP A 60 1.44 5.20 -8.55
C ASP A 60 0.70 5.51 -7.25
N TYR A 61 -0.31 4.70 -6.91
CA TYR A 61 -1.02 4.91 -5.66
C TYR A 61 -0.11 4.76 -4.45
N ILE A 62 0.75 3.73 -4.48
CA ILE A 62 1.65 3.50 -3.36
C ILE A 62 2.61 4.66 -3.18
N LEU A 63 3.14 5.17 -4.26
CA LEU A 63 4.13 6.24 -4.18
C LEU A 63 3.52 7.61 -3.93
N ASN A 64 2.32 7.84 -4.43
CA ASN A 64 1.74 9.18 -4.38
C ASN A 64 0.40 9.29 -3.68
N GLY A 65 -0.23 8.18 -3.36
CA GLY A 65 -1.54 8.23 -2.72
C GLY A 65 -1.46 8.73 -1.29
N GLU A 66 -2.52 9.37 -0.85
CA GLU A 66 -2.56 9.86 0.51
C GLU A 66 -2.76 8.73 1.50
N ILE A 67 -2.11 8.84 2.63
CA ILE A 67 -2.27 7.87 3.70
C ILE A 67 -2.82 8.57 4.91
N ASP A 68 -3.97 8.11 5.38
CA ASP A 68 -4.59 8.67 6.57
C ASP A 68 -4.06 7.90 7.77
N ILE A 69 -3.16 8.52 8.49
CA ILE A 69 -2.53 7.90 9.63
C ILE A 69 -3.54 7.46 10.67
N ASN A 70 -4.62 8.18 10.79
CA ASN A 70 -5.64 7.85 11.78
C ASN A 70 -6.29 6.50 11.52
N LEU A 71 -6.38 6.11 10.27
CA LEU A 71 -6.95 4.81 9.93
C LEU A 71 -6.03 3.67 10.29
N ILE A 72 -4.74 3.96 10.38
CA ILE A 72 -3.77 2.93 10.70
C ILE A 72 -3.52 2.88 12.20
N LYS A 73 -3.45 4.03 12.81
CA LYS A 73 -3.03 4.09 14.20
C LYS A 73 -3.98 3.44 15.18
N HIS A 74 -5.23 3.30 14.82
CA HIS A 74 -6.13 2.69 15.79
C HIS A 74 -5.75 1.25 16.06
N ASN A 75 -4.93 0.67 15.21
CA ASN A 75 -4.46 -0.67 15.45
C ASN A 75 -3.26 -0.72 16.36
N VAL A 76 -2.70 0.43 16.64
CA VAL A 76 -1.49 0.47 17.39
C VAL A 76 -1.72 0.76 18.83
N ILE A 77 -2.71 1.24 19.20
CA ILE A 77 -2.91 1.68 20.45
C ILE A 77 -2.73 1.02 21.47
N GLN A 78 -2.52 1.17 21.64
CA GLN A 78 -2.44 0.83 22.45
C GLN A 78 -2.54 0.88 23.03
#